data_283ea9a73331abaab8402bdbd021843c
#
_entry.id   283ea9a73331abaab8402bdbd021843c
#
_cell.length_a   1.000
_cell.length_b   1.000
_cell.length_c   1.000
_cell.angle_alpha   90.00
_cell.angle_beta   90.00
_cell.angle_gamma   90.00
#
_symmetry.space_group_name_H-M   'P 1'
#
loop_
_entity.id
_entity.type
_entity.pdbx_description
1 polymer ?
#
loop_
_entity_poly.entity_id
_entity_poly.type
_entity_poly.pdbx_seq_one_letter_code
_entity_poly.pdbx_strand_id
1 'polypeptide(L)'
;MNILKPVDIENEIRLALSDYFQAYVRPLPASYTLPNVLITANGGTTGNTIDNFTVTIDARAETDAEAFDTLSDALGVLEAQAQNQVGALRNVIINSLARWGTDPVRPDLKLCTATVIVTAHRSAHELPEES
;
A
#
# COMPACT_ATOMS: atom_id res chain seq x y z
N MET A 1 -28.85 -6.51 -7.43
CA MET A 1 -27.95 -6.75 -8.58
C MET A 1 -26.56 -7.06 -8.07
N ASN A 2 -25.99 -8.14 -8.51
CA ASN A 2 -24.62 -8.52 -8.14
C ASN A 2 -23.62 -7.93 -9.13
N ILE A 3 -22.61 -7.25 -8.59
CA ILE A 3 -21.55 -6.66 -9.39
C ILE A 3 -20.19 -7.08 -8.83
N LEU A 4 -19.16 -6.98 -9.68
CA LEU A 4 -17.77 -7.04 -9.26
C LEU A 4 -17.20 -5.63 -9.34
N LYS A 5 -16.57 -5.17 -8.25
CA LYS A 5 -15.99 -3.83 -8.23
C LYS A 5 -14.56 -3.86 -7.72
N PRO A 6 -13.71 -2.90 -8.15
CA PRO A 6 -12.36 -2.80 -7.64
C PRO A 6 -12.36 -2.63 -6.13
N VAL A 7 -11.37 -3.22 -5.47
CA VAL A 7 -11.18 -3.05 -4.02
C VAL A 7 -10.56 -1.68 -3.73
N ASP A 8 -10.70 -1.21 -2.50
CA ASP A 8 -9.92 -0.09 -1.98
C ASP A 8 -8.50 -0.59 -1.73
N ILE A 9 -7.62 -0.42 -2.70
CA ILE A 9 -6.28 -1.00 -2.66
C ILE A 9 -5.44 -0.41 -1.53
N GLU A 10 -5.60 0.86 -1.22
CA GLU A 10 -4.87 1.48 -0.10
C GLU A 10 -5.21 0.78 1.20
N ASN A 11 -6.49 0.53 1.44
CA ASN A 11 -6.93 -0.15 2.65
C ASN A 11 -6.53 -1.63 2.66
N GLU A 12 -6.59 -2.32 1.52
CA GLU A 12 -6.14 -3.71 1.42
C GLU A 12 -4.66 -3.87 1.79
N ILE A 13 -3.81 -2.97 1.30
CA ILE A 13 -2.38 -2.97 1.62
C ILE A 13 -2.16 -2.59 3.08
N ARG A 14 -2.88 -1.58 3.58
CA ARG A 14 -2.79 -1.19 4.98
C ARG A 14 -3.11 -2.36 5.91
N LEU A 15 -4.17 -3.10 5.63
CA LEU A 15 -4.54 -4.28 6.41
C LEU A 15 -3.47 -5.38 6.34
N ALA A 16 -2.88 -5.59 5.17
CA ALA A 16 -1.83 -6.59 4.99
C ALA A 16 -0.57 -6.26 5.79
N LEU A 17 -0.30 -4.97 6.02
CA LEU A 17 0.91 -4.51 6.73
C LEU A 17 0.67 -4.21 8.20
N SER A 18 -0.57 -4.04 8.64
CA SER A 18 -0.90 -3.49 9.97
C SER A 18 -0.48 -4.37 11.15
N ASP A 19 -0.29 -5.67 10.93
CA ASP A 19 0.19 -6.57 11.99
C ASP A 19 1.68 -6.40 12.28
N TYR A 20 2.43 -5.76 11.38
CA TYR A 20 3.88 -5.65 11.44
C TYR A 20 4.38 -4.21 11.50
N PHE A 21 3.59 -3.24 10.99
CA PHE A 21 4.01 -1.85 10.83
C PHE A 21 2.90 -0.91 11.25
N GLN A 22 3.30 0.33 11.59
CA GLN A 22 2.37 1.47 11.65
C GLN A 22 2.10 1.88 10.20
N ALA A 23 0.99 1.42 9.66
CA ALA A 23 0.63 1.62 8.25
C ALA A 23 -0.53 2.61 8.16
N TYR A 24 -0.35 3.63 7.34
CA TYR A 24 -1.32 4.71 7.16
C TYR A 24 -1.72 4.86 5.70
N VAL A 25 -2.94 5.34 5.49
CA VAL A 25 -3.41 5.84 4.21
C VAL A 25 -3.66 7.34 4.34
N ARG A 26 -3.81 8.03 3.22
CA ARG A 26 -4.03 9.48 3.23
C ARG A 26 -5.38 9.84 3.87
N PRO A 27 -5.47 10.94 4.61
CA PRO A 27 -4.36 11.82 5.03
C PRO A 27 -3.57 11.21 6.19
N LEU A 28 -2.26 11.51 6.24
CA LEU A 28 -1.43 11.08 7.36
C LEU A 28 -1.92 11.79 8.62
N PRO A 29 -2.17 11.08 9.73
CA PRO A 29 -2.63 11.72 10.96
C PRO A 29 -1.61 12.75 11.47
N ALA A 30 -2.09 13.82 12.11
CA ALA A 30 -1.21 14.84 12.68
C ALA A 30 -0.29 14.26 13.76
N SER A 31 -0.80 13.26 14.49
CA SER A 31 -0.04 12.54 15.51
C SER A 31 0.19 11.11 15.01
N TYR A 32 1.38 10.83 14.49
CA TYR A 32 1.73 9.52 13.97
C TYR A 32 2.93 8.93 14.69
N THR A 33 3.02 7.60 14.70
CA THR A 33 4.11 6.86 15.32
C THR A 33 5.19 6.57 14.26
N LEU A 34 6.46 6.64 14.67
CA LEU A 34 7.61 6.32 13.83
C LEU A 34 8.24 4.99 14.29
N PRO A 35 8.83 4.18 13.41
CA PRO A 35 8.74 4.30 11.95
C PRO A 35 7.35 3.96 11.44
N ASN A 36 7.01 4.48 10.26
CA ASN A 36 5.71 4.17 9.66
C ASN A 36 5.83 4.04 8.14
N VAL A 37 4.76 3.53 7.54
CA VAL A 37 4.61 3.50 6.08
C VAL A 37 3.32 4.20 5.69
N LEU A 38 3.38 5.00 4.63
CA LEU A 38 2.22 5.66 4.03
C LEU A 38 1.98 5.05 2.66
N ILE A 39 0.74 4.66 2.41
CA ILE A 39 0.34 3.97 1.19
C ILE A 39 -0.47 4.93 0.33
N THR A 40 -0.05 5.12 -0.92
CA THR A 40 -0.73 6.01 -1.85
C THR A 40 -0.95 5.30 -3.18
N ALA A 41 -2.21 5.13 -3.58
CA ALA A 41 -2.54 4.59 -4.88
C ALA A 41 -2.49 5.71 -5.93
N ASN A 42 -1.85 5.44 -7.06
CA ASN A 42 -1.62 6.41 -8.13
C ASN A 42 -2.36 6.06 -9.42
N GLY A 43 -3.36 5.17 -9.33
CA GLY A 43 -4.10 4.71 -10.47
C GLY A 43 -3.69 3.31 -10.89
N GLY A 44 -4.05 2.92 -12.11
CA GLY A 44 -3.75 1.58 -12.61
C GLY A 44 -4.56 1.23 -13.84
N THR A 45 -4.58 -0.06 -14.17
CA THR A 45 -5.36 -0.59 -15.30
C THR A 45 -6.36 -1.61 -14.79
N THR A 46 -7.51 -1.69 -15.47
CA THR A 46 -8.58 -2.59 -15.07
C THR A 46 -8.69 -3.79 -16.00
N GLY A 47 -9.05 -4.93 -15.42
CA GLY A 47 -9.48 -6.12 -16.13
C GLY A 47 -10.94 -6.43 -15.82
N ASN A 48 -11.36 -7.66 -16.07
CA ASN A 48 -12.75 -8.06 -15.79
C ASN A 48 -12.95 -8.46 -14.32
N THR A 49 -11.98 -9.17 -13.75
CA THR A 49 -12.06 -9.66 -12.36
C THR A 49 -10.84 -9.26 -11.55
N ILE A 50 -9.81 -8.74 -12.20
CA ILE A 50 -8.52 -8.41 -11.60
C ILE A 50 -8.12 -7.01 -12.08
N ASP A 51 -7.62 -6.21 -11.16
CA ASP A 51 -7.09 -4.89 -11.45
C ASP A 51 -5.62 -4.80 -11.05
N ASN A 52 -4.84 -3.99 -11.80
CA ASN A 52 -3.46 -3.69 -11.47
C ASN A 52 -3.39 -2.24 -11.01
N PHE A 53 -2.82 -2.02 -9.83
CA PHE A 53 -2.71 -0.70 -9.22
C PHE A 53 -1.25 -0.31 -9.12
N THR A 54 -0.94 0.93 -9.49
CA THR A 54 0.36 1.53 -9.21
C THR A 54 0.28 2.19 -7.85
N VAL A 55 1.16 1.78 -6.93
CA VAL A 55 1.10 2.21 -5.53
C VAL A 55 2.47 2.69 -5.10
N THR A 56 2.50 3.82 -4.41
CA THR A 56 3.71 4.35 -3.77
C THR A 56 3.69 3.98 -2.29
N ILE A 57 4.79 3.43 -1.82
CA ILE A 57 5.01 3.11 -0.40
C ILE A 57 6.13 4.03 0.11
N ASP A 58 5.78 4.90 1.05
CA ASP A 58 6.74 5.80 1.72
C ASP A 58 7.00 5.29 3.13
N ALA A 59 8.24 4.91 3.41
CA ALA A 59 8.66 4.60 4.78
C ALA A 59 9.28 5.85 5.40
N ARG A 60 8.81 6.21 6.58
CA ARG A 60 9.22 7.41 7.30
C ARG A 60 9.87 7.02 8.61
N ALA A 61 11.05 7.57 8.90
CA ALA A 61 11.80 7.25 10.11
C ALA A 61 12.75 8.40 10.47
N GLU A 62 13.42 8.28 11.61
CA GLU A 62 14.36 9.30 12.08
C GLU A 62 15.70 9.23 11.37
N THR A 63 16.08 8.06 10.86
CA THR A 63 17.34 7.85 10.14
C THR A 63 17.12 7.19 8.79
N ASP A 64 18.06 7.38 7.87
CA ASP A 64 18.03 6.76 6.55
C ASP A 64 18.05 5.22 6.66
N ALA A 65 18.86 4.67 7.55
CA ALA A 65 18.96 3.22 7.73
C ALA A 65 17.63 2.63 8.21
N GLU A 66 16.97 3.27 9.17
CA GLU A 66 15.69 2.81 9.68
C GLU A 66 14.58 2.93 8.61
N ALA A 67 14.58 4.02 7.85
CA ALA A 67 13.61 4.20 6.76
C ALA A 67 13.79 3.12 5.68
N PHE A 68 15.03 2.81 5.31
CA PHE A 68 15.31 1.75 4.34
C PHE A 68 14.90 0.37 4.87
N ASP A 69 15.25 0.05 6.11
CA ASP A 69 14.89 -1.24 6.70
C ASP A 69 13.37 -1.40 6.79
N THR A 70 12.67 -0.35 7.18
CA THR A 70 11.21 -0.36 7.26
C THR A 70 10.59 -0.58 5.87
N LEU A 71 11.09 0.12 4.85
CA LEU A 71 10.59 -0.06 3.49
C LEU A 71 10.86 -1.47 2.97
N SER A 72 12.08 -1.97 3.15
CA SER A 72 12.49 -3.29 2.67
C SER A 72 11.64 -4.39 3.32
N ASP A 73 11.43 -4.29 4.62
CA ASP A 73 10.60 -5.24 5.36
C ASP A 73 9.14 -5.16 4.91
N ALA A 74 8.62 -3.95 4.70
CA ALA A 74 7.24 -3.76 4.24
C ALA A 74 7.03 -4.36 2.85
N LEU A 75 7.98 -4.15 1.93
CA LEU A 75 7.90 -4.75 0.59
C LEU A 75 7.94 -6.27 0.67
N GLY A 76 8.81 -6.84 1.51
CA GLY A 76 8.90 -8.29 1.70
C GLY A 76 7.62 -8.88 2.25
N VAL A 77 7.02 -8.24 3.26
CA VAL A 77 5.74 -8.68 3.82
C VAL A 77 4.64 -8.59 2.77
N LEU A 78 4.59 -7.51 2.01
CA LEU A 78 3.56 -7.31 0.99
C LEU A 78 3.66 -8.38 -0.10
N GLU A 79 4.88 -8.71 -0.57
CA GLU A 79 5.09 -9.78 -1.54
C GLU A 79 4.64 -11.14 -0.99
N ALA A 80 4.97 -11.44 0.27
CA ALA A 80 4.56 -12.68 0.91
C ALA A 80 3.04 -12.78 1.07
N GLN A 81 2.40 -11.70 1.46
CA GLN A 81 0.94 -11.65 1.59
C GLN A 81 0.26 -11.88 0.24
N ALA A 82 0.79 -11.31 -0.84
CA ALA A 82 0.24 -11.51 -2.17
C ALA A 82 0.45 -12.94 -2.66
N GLN A 83 1.62 -13.54 -2.42
CA GLN A 83 1.89 -14.94 -2.77
C GLN A 83 0.94 -15.89 -2.04
N ASN A 84 0.58 -15.58 -0.81
CA ASN A 84 -0.36 -16.37 -0.01
C ASN A 84 -1.82 -15.98 -0.25
N GLN A 85 -2.07 -15.08 -1.19
CA GLN A 85 -3.41 -14.62 -1.59
C GLN A 85 -4.23 -14.09 -0.40
N VAL A 86 -3.58 -13.35 0.49
CA VAL A 86 -4.24 -12.76 1.66
C VAL A 86 -5.16 -11.63 1.20
N GLY A 87 -6.43 -11.68 1.64
CA GLY A 87 -7.43 -10.72 1.21
C GLY A 87 -7.60 -10.74 -0.32
N ALA A 88 -7.65 -9.56 -0.92
CA ALA A 88 -7.79 -9.40 -2.37
C ALA A 88 -6.46 -9.44 -3.12
N LEU A 89 -5.32 -9.41 -2.42
CA LEU A 89 -3.99 -9.31 -3.03
C LEU A 89 -3.63 -10.61 -3.77
N ARG A 90 -3.09 -10.48 -4.99
CA ARG A 90 -2.73 -11.65 -5.81
C ARG A 90 -1.30 -11.62 -6.33
N ASN A 91 -0.74 -10.44 -6.57
CA ASN A 91 0.63 -10.29 -7.03
C ASN A 91 1.18 -8.91 -6.69
N VAL A 92 2.48 -8.83 -6.45
CA VAL A 92 3.18 -7.58 -6.20
C VAL A 92 4.47 -7.59 -7.00
N ILE A 93 4.68 -6.55 -7.81
CA ILE A 93 5.90 -6.36 -8.59
C ILE A 93 6.51 -5.03 -8.14
N ILE A 94 7.76 -5.06 -7.70
CA ILE A 94 8.49 -3.84 -7.35
C ILE A 94 8.90 -3.17 -8.66
N ASN A 95 8.30 -2.01 -8.95
CA ASN A 95 8.52 -1.28 -10.19
C ASN A 95 9.71 -0.33 -10.08
N SER A 96 9.92 0.29 -8.93
CA SER A 96 11.09 1.10 -8.67
C SER A 96 11.59 0.83 -7.25
N LEU A 97 12.91 0.65 -7.13
CA LEU A 97 13.55 0.43 -5.85
C LEU A 97 13.62 1.72 -5.03
N ALA A 98 14.17 1.60 -3.85
CA ALA A 98 14.21 2.65 -2.86
C ALA A 98 14.83 3.95 -3.39
N ARG A 99 14.16 5.05 -3.13
CA ARG A 99 14.64 6.42 -3.36
C ARG A 99 14.66 7.13 -2.01
N TRP A 100 15.76 7.82 -1.72
CA TRP A 100 15.91 8.55 -0.48
C TRP A 100 15.37 9.97 -0.60
N GLY A 101 14.85 10.49 0.49
CA GLY A 101 14.35 11.85 0.54
C GLY A 101 14.15 12.31 1.97
N THR A 102 13.53 13.47 2.12
CA THR A 102 13.13 14.00 3.42
C THR A 102 11.64 14.31 3.40
N ASP A 103 11.03 14.29 4.59
CA ASP A 103 9.63 14.69 4.71
C ASP A 103 9.50 16.19 4.38
N PRO A 104 8.65 16.57 3.42
CA PRO A 104 8.52 17.98 3.05
C PRO A 104 7.93 18.86 4.16
N VAL A 105 7.17 18.28 5.09
CA VAL A 105 6.59 19.01 6.24
C VAL A 105 7.54 19.00 7.43
N ARG A 106 8.24 17.88 7.63
CA ARG A 106 9.21 17.73 8.72
C ARG A 106 10.55 17.28 8.14
N PRO A 107 11.41 18.24 7.72
CA PRO A 107 12.68 17.91 7.05
C PRO A 107 13.69 17.13 7.91
N ASP A 108 13.48 17.08 9.22
CA ASP A 108 14.26 16.26 10.14
C ASP A 108 13.98 14.75 9.98
N LEU A 109 12.87 14.40 9.35
CA LEU A 109 12.51 13.00 9.10
C LEU A 109 12.98 12.54 7.74
N LYS A 110 13.39 11.29 7.68
CA LYS A 110 13.89 10.65 6.46
C LYS A 110 12.79 9.81 5.81
N LEU A 111 12.76 9.86 4.49
CA LEU A 111 11.86 9.06 3.68
C LEU A 111 12.65 8.08 2.83
N CYS A 112 12.11 6.89 2.67
CA CYS A 112 12.55 5.95 1.68
C CYS A 112 11.30 5.48 0.92
N THR A 113 11.30 5.62 -0.40
CA THR A 113 10.10 5.47 -1.22
C THR A 113 10.31 4.41 -2.28
N ALA A 114 9.32 3.56 -2.50
CA ALA A 114 9.29 2.61 -3.60
C ALA A 114 7.93 2.68 -4.30
N THR A 115 7.92 2.32 -5.57
CA THR A 115 6.70 2.16 -6.35
C THR A 115 6.52 0.69 -6.69
N VAL A 116 5.31 0.18 -6.45
CA VAL A 116 4.96 -1.21 -6.73
C VAL A 116 3.73 -1.27 -7.62
N ILE A 117 3.60 -2.36 -8.36
CA ILE A 117 2.38 -2.70 -9.09
C ILE A 117 1.73 -3.85 -8.34
N VAL A 118 0.52 -3.62 -7.85
CA VAL A 118 -0.22 -4.59 -7.06
C VAL A 118 -1.42 -5.08 -7.86
N THR A 119 -1.50 -6.39 -8.04
CA THR A 119 -2.64 -7.04 -8.67
C THR A 119 -3.60 -7.48 -7.58
N ALA A 120 -4.85 -7.08 -7.69
CA ALA A 120 -5.88 -7.43 -6.72
C ALA A 120 -7.15 -7.91 -7.40
N HIS A 121 -7.80 -8.89 -6.79
CA HIS A 121 -9.08 -9.40 -7.23
C HIS A 121 -10.19 -8.41 -6.89
N ARG A 122 -11.17 -8.28 -7.78
CA ARG A 122 -12.36 -7.50 -7.49
C ARG A 122 -13.21 -8.20 -6.45
N SER A 123 -13.95 -7.40 -5.69
CA SER A 123 -14.87 -7.93 -4.69
C SER A 123 -16.29 -8.01 -5.25
N ALA A 124 -16.99 -9.08 -4.89
CA ALA A 124 -18.42 -9.21 -5.19
C ALA A 124 -19.23 -8.28 -4.28
N HIS A 125 -20.17 -7.59 -4.85
CA HIS A 125 -21.01 -6.64 -4.12
C HIS A 125 -22.44 -6.70 -4.63
N GLU A 126 -23.39 -6.72 -3.72
CA GLU A 126 -24.79 -6.68 -4.08
C GLU A 126 -25.33 -5.27 -3.88
N LEU A 127 -25.84 -4.70 -4.97
CA LEU A 127 -26.53 -3.41 -4.91
C LEU A 127 -27.99 -3.64 -4.59
N PRO A 128 -28.56 -2.85 -3.66
CA PRO A 128 -30.00 -2.90 -3.41
C PRO A 128 -30.76 -2.55 -4.67
N GLU A 129 -31.85 -3.29 -4.93
CA GLU A 129 -32.73 -2.95 -6.02
C GLU A 129 -33.78 -1.95 -5.50
N GLU A 130 -34.07 -0.94 -6.31
CA GLU A 130 -35.14 0.00 -6.01
C GLU A 130 -36.47 -0.66 -6.33
N SER A 131 -37.41 -0.57 -5.41
CA SER A 131 -38.76 -1.09 -5.58
C SER A 131 -39.69 0.00 -6.08
#